data_ea616e3cec1473e2aadf4b914692a0ae
#
_entry.id   ea616e3cec1473e2aadf4b914692a0ae
#
_cell.length_a   1.000
_cell.length_b   1.000
_cell.length_c   1.000
_cell.angle_alpha   90.00
_cell.angle_beta   90.00
_cell.angle_gamma   90.00
#
_symmetry.space_group_name_H-M   'P 1'
#
loop_
_entity.id
_entity.type
_entity.pdbx_description
1 polymer ?
#
loop_
_entity_poly.entity_id
_entity_poly.type
_entity_poly.pdbx_seq_one_letter_code
_entity_poly.pdbx_strand_id
1 'polypeptide(L)'
;MPHTNRWGLAAAGFLMQMALGAVYAWSVFRIPLARQFNWTISQVTLTFTICVFVLGISAFIGGLWLNKKGPRIVALTGGFLYGLGVFLASFSANRLWWLYLSYGLIGGIGLGFGYIVPIAVLVKWFPDRRGLITGIAVAGFGAGALVTAPVATRLIQHVGVLQTFAYLGVAYLLVTMATGYFMQNPPDGWRPAGWVPSTTQVKQRAAVDYTLGGALTTWQWWALWALLFLNTSAGISLISQESPIFQELAKASAIVAGAMVGIASIGNAVGRIFWASISDAITRRWTFTAMYVTQVFLFWILPDTTSVAVLTSLSFIILMCYGGGFGTMPAFTADYFGSKNVGPIYGLMMTAWGCASAFGSLLFAHLRESSGSYRGGLHMIAVILAVSALLPILVSPPKAQRS
;
A
#
# COMPACT_ATOMS: atom_id res chain seq x y z
N MET A 1 -20.05 29.82 2.51
CA MET A 1 -19.76 28.46 3.02
C MET A 1 -18.75 28.60 4.16
N PRO A 2 -18.88 27.88 5.27
CA PRO A 2 -17.90 27.95 6.34
C PRO A 2 -16.53 27.60 5.77
N HIS A 3 -15.48 28.30 6.19
CA HIS A 3 -14.12 28.11 5.73
C HIS A 3 -13.69 26.66 6.02
N THR A 4 -13.72 25.78 5.00
CA THR A 4 -13.26 24.39 5.16
C THR A 4 -11.78 24.44 5.50
N ASN A 5 -11.43 24.02 6.70
CA ASN A 5 -10.03 23.94 7.13
C ASN A 5 -9.35 22.81 6.34
N ARG A 6 -8.48 23.17 5.37
CA ARG A 6 -7.77 22.20 4.53
C ARG A 6 -6.88 21.23 5.33
N TRP A 7 -6.34 21.68 6.47
CA TRP A 7 -5.55 20.81 7.35
C TRP A 7 -6.42 19.82 8.13
N GLY A 8 -7.66 20.23 8.51
CA GLY A 8 -8.65 19.30 9.07
C GLY A 8 -9.04 18.22 8.05
N LEU A 9 -9.16 18.61 6.77
CA LEU A 9 -9.40 17.66 5.69
C LEU A 9 -8.19 16.71 5.47
N ALA A 10 -6.97 17.22 5.59
CA ALA A 10 -5.75 16.41 5.53
C ALA A 10 -5.70 15.40 6.69
N ALA A 11 -6.04 15.82 7.91
CA ALA A 11 -6.13 14.93 9.06
C ALA A 11 -7.20 13.83 8.87
N ALA A 12 -8.38 14.20 8.36
CA ALA A 12 -9.42 13.22 8.03
C ALA A 12 -8.94 12.22 6.95
N GLY A 13 -8.27 12.71 5.91
CA GLY A 13 -7.67 11.86 4.87
C GLY A 13 -6.61 10.91 5.42
N PHE A 14 -5.74 11.38 6.31
CA PHE A 14 -4.73 10.57 6.96
C PHE A 14 -5.36 9.47 7.84
N LEU A 15 -6.37 9.82 8.66
CA LEU A 15 -7.08 8.86 9.51
C LEU A 15 -7.84 7.82 8.68
N MET A 16 -8.48 8.23 7.59
CA MET A 16 -9.12 7.31 6.65
C MET A 16 -8.10 6.31 6.08
N GLN A 17 -6.98 6.81 5.60
CA GLN A 17 -5.90 5.98 5.06
C GLN A 17 -5.31 5.06 6.12
N MET A 18 -5.17 5.51 7.36
CA MET A 18 -4.67 4.69 8.45
C MET A 18 -5.64 3.53 8.78
N ALA A 19 -6.95 3.77 8.79
CA ALA A 19 -7.95 2.73 8.95
C ALA A 19 -7.92 1.72 7.80
N LEU A 20 -7.81 2.18 6.55
CA LEU A 20 -7.70 1.31 5.37
C LEU A 20 -6.37 0.53 5.37
N GLY A 21 -5.27 1.15 5.78
CA GLY A 21 -3.96 0.52 5.89
C GLY A 21 -3.86 -0.58 6.95
N ALA A 22 -4.88 -0.76 7.78
CA ALA A 22 -5.01 -1.88 8.71
C ALA A 22 -4.91 -3.25 8.03
N VAL A 23 -5.16 -3.33 6.72
CA VAL A 23 -4.94 -4.55 5.92
C VAL A 23 -3.51 -5.09 6.03
N TYR A 24 -2.52 -4.26 6.29
CA TYR A 24 -1.14 -4.68 6.50
C TYR A 24 -0.89 -5.41 7.84
N ALA A 25 -1.85 -5.37 8.77
CA ALA A 25 -1.82 -6.20 9.97
C ALA A 25 -2.30 -7.65 9.73
N TRP A 26 -2.60 -8.05 8.48
CA TRP A 26 -3.10 -9.39 8.16
C TRP A 26 -2.27 -10.53 8.74
N SER A 27 -0.96 -10.36 8.80
CA SER A 27 -0.04 -11.40 9.30
C SER A 27 -0.36 -11.89 10.72
N VAL A 28 -0.94 -11.04 11.58
CA VAL A 28 -1.30 -11.43 12.97
C VAL A 28 -2.51 -12.36 13.04
N PHE A 29 -3.36 -12.39 11.99
CA PHE A 29 -4.54 -13.26 11.90
C PHE A 29 -4.22 -14.66 11.37
N ARG A 30 -3.09 -14.82 10.65
CA ARG A 30 -2.77 -16.05 9.91
C ARG A 30 -2.70 -17.30 10.79
N ILE A 31 -1.86 -17.28 11.83
CA ILE A 31 -1.69 -18.43 12.72
C ILE A 31 -2.98 -18.75 13.48
N PRO A 32 -3.68 -17.77 14.09
CA PRO A 32 -4.95 -18.02 14.75
C PRO A 32 -6.00 -18.67 13.84
N LEU A 33 -6.18 -18.16 12.62
CA LEU A 33 -7.12 -18.73 11.65
C LEU A 33 -6.73 -20.16 11.23
N ALA A 34 -5.45 -20.35 10.86
CA ALA A 34 -4.95 -21.65 10.43
C ALA A 34 -5.14 -22.72 11.52
N ARG A 35 -4.82 -22.39 12.78
CA ARG A 35 -4.95 -23.32 13.92
C ARG A 35 -6.40 -23.58 14.30
N GLN A 36 -7.22 -22.55 14.36
CA GLN A 36 -8.61 -22.68 14.85
C GLN A 36 -9.49 -23.48 13.88
N PHE A 37 -9.25 -23.36 12.57
CA PHE A 37 -10.11 -23.96 11.54
C PHE A 37 -9.41 -25.04 10.73
N ASN A 38 -8.19 -25.41 11.10
CA ASN A 38 -7.36 -26.39 10.40
C ASN A 38 -7.17 -26.08 8.89
N TRP A 39 -7.02 -24.77 8.58
CA TRP A 39 -6.73 -24.30 7.24
C TRP A 39 -5.21 -24.23 6.98
N THR A 40 -4.81 -24.41 5.73
CA THR A 40 -3.40 -24.26 5.38
C THR A 40 -2.98 -22.78 5.39
N ILE A 41 -1.68 -22.54 5.52
CA ILE A 41 -1.09 -21.19 5.46
C ILE A 41 -1.43 -20.51 4.14
N SER A 42 -1.32 -21.24 3.01
CA SER A 42 -1.64 -20.72 1.68
C SER A 42 -3.11 -20.35 1.54
N GLN A 43 -4.02 -21.17 2.06
CA GLN A 43 -5.46 -20.89 2.06
C GLN A 43 -5.79 -19.59 2.81
N VAL A 44 -5.21 -19.38 3.99
CA VAL A 44 -5.44 -18.14 4.76
C VAL A 44 -4.78 -16.94 4.06
N THR A 45 -3.58 -17.13 3.49
CA THR A 45 -2.87 -16.07 2.74
C THR A 45 -3.65 -15.63 1.50
N LEU A 46 -4.36 -16.56 0.84
CA LEU A 46 -5.18 -16.24 -0.34
C LEU A 46 -6.24 -15.17 -0.05
N THR A 47 -6.79 -15.10 1.17
CA THR A 47 -7.72 -14.03 1.58
C THR A 47 -7.08 -12.64 1.40
N PHE A 48 -5.87 -12.47 1.91
CA PHE A 48 -5.10 -11.23 1.79
C PHE A 48 -4.76 -10.93 0.33
N THR A 49 -4.35 -11.95 -0.40
CA THR A 49 -4.04 -11.85 -1.84
C THR A 49 -5.24 -11.35 -2.63
N ILE A 50 -6.43 -11.93 -2.43
CA ILE A 50 -7.67 -11.48 -3.06
C ILE A 50 -7.95 -10.03 -2.69
N CYS A 51 -7.83 -9.67 -1.41
CA CYS A 51 -8.12 -8.34 -0.91
C CYS A 51 -7.25 -7.27 -1.61
N VAL A 52 -5.93 -7.48 -1.68
CA VAL A 52 -5.02 -6.50 -2.29
C VAL A 52 -5.09 -6.53 -3.82
N PHE A 53 -5.35 -7.68 -4.43
CA PHE A 53 -5.59 -7.78 -5.87
C PHE A 53 -6.81 -6.97 -6.29
N VAL A 54 -7.93 -7.17 -5.58
CA VAL A 54 -9.18 -6.46 -5.80
C VAL A 54 -9.03 -4.97 -5.51
N LEU A 55 -8.26 -4.58 -4.47
CA LEU A 55 -7.91 -3.18 -4.19
C LEU A 55 -7.29 -2.51 -5.41
N GLY A 56 -6.29 -3.13 -6.05
CA GLY A 56 -5.61 -2.55 -7.22
C GLY A 56 -6.57 -2.22 -8.37
N ILE A 57 -7.48 -3.15 -8.69
CA ILE A 57 -8.50 -2.95 -9.73
C ILE A 57 -9.54 -1.92 -9.28
N SER A 58 -10.02 -2.02 -8.06
CA SER A 58 -11.07 -1.13 -7.53
C SER A 58 -10.58 0.30 -7.35
N ALA A 59 -9.30 0.53 -7.05
CA ALA A 59 -8.73 1.88 -7.00
C ALA A 59 -8.80 2.57 -8.36
N PHE A 60 -8.56 1.86 -9.45
CA PHE A 60 -8.73 2.38 -10.81
C PHE A 60 -10.19 2.72 -11.12
N ILE A 61 -11.11 1.78 -10.85
CA ILE A 61 -12.56 1.98 -11.05
C ILE A 61 -13.07 3.12 -10.17
N GLY A 62 -12.65 3.16 -8.90
CA GLY A 62 -12.99 4.23 -7.94
C GLY A 62 -12.51 5.61 -8.40
N GLY A 63 -11.32 5.69 -9.01
CA GLY A 63 -10.80 6.91 -9.62
C GLY A 63 -11.65 7.42 -10.77
N LEU A 64 -12.15 6.52 -11.63
CA LEU A 64 -13.10 6.88 -12.70
C LEU A 64 -14.44 7.33 -12.13
N TRP A 65 -14.93 6.66 -11.09
CA TRP A 65 -16.20 6.98 -10.45
C TRP A 65 -16.14 8.30 -9.67
N LEU A 66 -15.01 8.60 -9.04
CA LEU A 66 -14.76 9.86 -8.32
C LEU A 66 -14.96 11.08 -9.22
N ASN A 67 -14.51 11.01 -10.46
CA ASN A 67 -14.68 12.10 -11.42
C ASN A 67 -16.15 12.33 -11.82
N LYS A 68 -17.00 11.28 -11.78
CA LYS A 68 -18.43 11.36 -12.18
C LYS A 68 -19.35 11.73 -11.02
N LYS A 69 -19.15 11.20 -9.82
CA LYS A 69 -20.07 11.33 -8.68
C LYS A 69 -19.50 12.11 -7.49
N GLY A 70 -18.24 12.52 -7.59
CA GLY A 70 -17.56 13.27 -6.54
C GLY A 70 -16.95 12.38 -5.43
N PRO A 71 -16.02 12.95 -4.65
CA PRO A 71 -15.20 12.19 -3.72
C PRO A 71 -15.96 11.63 -2.52
N ARG A 72 -16.94 12.37 -1.98
CA ARG A 72 -17.68 11.96 -0.78
C ARG A 72 -18.41 10.64 -0.98
N ILE A 73 -19.11 10.48 -2.10
CA ILE A 73 -19.88 9.26 -2.39
C ILE A 73 -18.93 8.07 -2.49
N VAL A 74 -17.83 8.21 -3.20
CA VAL A 74 -16.83 7.13 -3.37
C VAL A 74 -16.16 6.78 -2.05
N ALA A 75 -15.81 7.81 -1.22
CA ALA A 75 -15.24 7.60 0.11
C ALA A 75 -16.19 6.85 1.05
N LEU A 76 -17.46 7.28 1.11
CA LEU A 76 -18.45 6.64 1.96
C LEU A 76 -18.74 5.22 1.52
N THR A 77 -18.91 4.98 0.20
CA THR A 77 -19.10 3.62 -0.31
C THR A 77 -17.88 2.73 -0.03
N GLY A 78 -16.67 3.26 -0.26
CA GLY A 78 -15.43 2.55 0.04
C GLY A 78 -15.30 2.20 1.53
N GLY A 79 -15.54 3.18 2.40
CA GLY A 79 -15.49 2.99 3.86
C GLY A 79 -16.54 1.99 4.36
N PHE A 80 -17.77 2.10 3.84
CA PHE A 80 -18.86 1.16 4.16
C PHE A 80 -18.50 -0.28 3.76
N LEU A 81 -18.09 -0.49 2.51
CA LEU A 81 -17.74 -1.83 2.00
C LEU A 81 -16.53 -2.42 2.75
N TYR A 82 -15.53 -1.60 3.07
CA TYR A 82 -14.38 -2.07 3.83
C TYR A 82 -14.77 -2.52 5.24
N GLY A 83 -15.43 -1.64 6.01
CA GLY A 83 -15.88 -1.96 7.36
C GLY A 83 -16.85 -3.14 7.39
N LEU A 84 -17.79 -3.18 6.45
CA LEU A 84 -18.74 -4.31 6.29
C LEU A 84 -18.00 -5.61 5.95
N GLY A 85 -17.05 -5.60 5.01
CA GLY A 85 -16.28 -6.77 4.61
C GLY A 85 -15.50 -7.37 5.77
N VAL A 86 -14.84 -6.52 6.58
CA VAL A 86 -14.14 -6.95 7.79
C VAL A 86 -15.11 -7.48 8.85
N PHE A 87 -16.25 -6.80 9.07
CA PHE A 87 -17.28 -7.26 10.00
C PHE A 87 -17.85 -8.63 9.59
N LEU A 88 -18.21 -8.80 8.32
CA LEU A 88 -18.75 -10.06 7.80
C LEU A 88 -17.75 -11.22 7.89
N ALA A 89 -16.43 -10.95 7.93
CA ALA A 89 -15.43 -11.98 8.15
C ALA A 89 -15.58 -12.68 9.52
N SER A 90 -16.24 -12.04 10.50
CA SER A 90 -16.57 -12.68 11.80
C SER A 90 -17.49 -13.89 11.68
N PHE A 91 -18.20 -14.05 10.57
CA PHE A 91 -19.10 -15.18 10.30
C PHE A 91 -18.43 -16.31 9.47
N SER A 92 -17.11 -16.28 9.33
CA SER A 92 -16.38 -17.26 8.51
C SER A 92 -16.10 -18.59 9.17
N ALA A 93 -16.68 -18.89 10.35
CA ALA A 93 -16.47 -20.14 11.07
C ALA A 93 -16.60 -21.36 10.13
N ASN A 94 -15.50 -22.13 9.97
CA ASN A 94 -15.39 -23.30 9.08
C ASN A 94 -15.78 -23.05 7.60
N ARG A 95 -15.90 -21.78 7.17
CA ARG A 95 -16.31 -21.39 5.81
C ARG A 95 -15.26 -20.50 5.18
N LEU A 96 -14.16 -21.09 4.73
CA LEU A 96 -13.04 -20.35 4.12
C LEU A 96 -13.49 -19.48 2.93
N TRP A 97 -14.40 -20.00 2.07
CA TRP A 97 -14.93 -19.23 0.94
C TRP A 97 -15.64 -17.94 1.38
N TRP A 98 -16.28 -17.95 2.58
CA TRP A 98 -16.91 -16.76 3.13
C TRP A 98 -15.89 -15.71 3.54
N LEU A 99 -14.74 -16.12 4.07
CA LEU A 99 -13.62 -15.22 4.38
C LEU A 99 -13.06 -14.57 3.10
N TYR A 100 -12.95 -15.34 2.01
CA TYR A 100 -12.56 -14.82 0.70
C TYR A 100 -13.56 -13.79 0.16
N LEU A 101 -14.87 -14.08 0.29
CA LEU A 101 -15.91 -13.18 -0.18
C LEU A 101 -15.98 -11.90 0.68
N SER A 102 -16.02 -12.05 2.00
CA SER A 102 -16.22 -10.92 2.92
C SER A 102 -14.98 -10.04 3.01
N TYR A 103 -13.89 -10.54 3.58
CA TYR A 103 -12.67 -9.78 3.76
C TYR A 103 -11.95 -9.54 2.42
N GLY A 104 -11.82 -10.60 1.61
CA GLY A 104 -11.07 -10.56 0.35
C GLY A 104 -11.76 -9.68 -0.69
N LEU A 105 -12.96 -10.04 -1.12
CA LEU A 105 -13.62 -9.35 -2.24
C LEU A 105 -14.32 -8.06 -1.77
N ILE A 106 -15.25 -8.14 -0.83
CA ILE A 106 -16.03 -6.95 -0.38
C ILE A 106 -15.10 -5.94 0.28
N GLY A 107 -14.24 -6.40 1.20
CA GLY A 107 -13.22 -5.56 1.85
C GLY A 107 -12.25 -4.95 0.85
N GLY A 108 -11.77 -5.73 -0.12
CA GLY A 108 -10.86 -5.29 -1.19
C GLY A 108 -11.46 -4.21 -2.09
N ILE A 109 -12.75 -4.33 -2.48
CA ILE A 109 -13.46 -3.28 -3.23
C ILE A 109 -13.53 -2.00 -2.40
N GLY A 110 -13.91 -2.13 -1.12
CA GLY A 110 -13.97 -1.01 -0.19
C GLY A 110 -12.63 -0.31 -0.02
N LEU A 111 -11.56 -1.09 0.12
CA LEU A 111 -10.19 -0.57 0.20
C LEU A 111 -9.82 0.25 -1.03
N GLY A 112 -10.05 -0.28 -2.22
CA GLY A 112 -9.69 0.40 -3.46
C GLY A 112 -10.42 1.72 -3.65
N PHE A 113 -11.74 1.74 -3.42
CA PHE A 113 -12.54 2.97 -3.48
C PHE A 113 -12.10 3.98 -2.43
N GLY A 114 -11.86 3.53 -1.19
CA GLY A 114 -11.43 4.40 -0.11
C GLY A 114 -10.01 4.95 -0.32
N TYR A 115 -9.09 4.15 -0.85
CA TYR A 115 -7.68 4.51 -1.02
C TYR A 115 -7.45 5.71 -1.92
N ILE A 116 -8.13 5.75 -3.07
CA ILE A 116 -7.87 6.79 -4.09
C ILE A 116 -8.40 8.17 -3.68
N VAL A 117 -9.44 8.24 -2.85
CA VAL A 117 -10.17 9.47 -2.57
C VAL A 117 -9.33 10.51 -1.81
N PRO A 118 -8.72 10.23 -0.65
CA PRO A 118 -7.92 11.22 0.07
C PRO A 118 -6.78 11.77 -0.77
N ILE A 119 -6.13 10.92 -1.58
CA ILE A 119 -5.03 11.32 -2.46
C ILE A 119 -5.53 12.34 -3.49
N ALA A 120 -6.60 12.00 -4.21
CA ALA A 120 -7.16 12.84 -5.27
C ALA A 120 -7.72 14.17 -4.75
N VAL A 121 -8.30 14.17 -3.55
CA VAL A 121 -8.88 15.36 -2.92
C VAL A 121 -7.80 16.29 -2.39
N LEU A 122 -6.85 15.75 -1.63
CA LEU A 122 -5.84 16.57 -0.95
C LEU A 122 -4.89 17.27 -1.91
N VAL A 123 -4.53 16.63 -3.04
CA VAL A 123 -3.73 17.27 -4.10
C VAL A 123 -4.41 18.52 -4.65
N LYS A 124 -5.75 18.57 -4.70
CA LYS A 124 -6.51 19.74 -5.16
C LYS A 124 -6.55 20.86 -4.11
N TRP A 125 -6.66 20.51 -2.81
CA TRP A 125 -6.67 21.47 -1.71
C TRP A 125 -5.28 22.04 -1.38
N PHE A 126 -4.20 21.38 -1.77
CA PHE A 126 -2.82 21.79 -1.50
C PHE A 126 -1.97 21.93 -2.77
N PRO A 127 -2.36 22.79 -3.72
CA PRO A 127 -1.58 23.02 -4.93
C PRO A 127 -0.20 23.62 -4.63
N ASP A 128 -0.06 24.27 -3.45
CA ASP A 128 1.16 24.85 -2.90
C ASP A 128 2.14 23.83 -2.32
N ARG A 129 1.65 22.63 -1.89
CA ARG A 129 2.42 21.60 -1.17
C ARG A 129 2.06 20.19 -1.62
N ARG A 130 1.92 19.98 -2.92
CA ARG A 130 1.42 18.69 -3.49
C ARG A 130 2.21 17.49 -3.04
N GLY A 131 3.55 17.54 -3.09
CA GLY A 131 4.41 16.44 -2.67
C GLY A 131 4.24 16.10 -1.18
N LEU A 132 4.31 17.11 -0.31
CA LEU A 132 4.14 16.91 1.14
C LEU A 132 2.78 16.29 1.47
N ILE A 133 1.70 16.82 0.90
CA ILE A 133 0.35 16.36 1.25
C ILE A 133 0.05 14.97 0.71
N THR A 134 0.57 14.63 -0.47
CA THR A 134 0.47 13.27 -1.01
C THR A 134 1.24 12.30 -0.13
N GLY A 135 2.44 12.67 0.29
CA GLY A 135 3.26 11.88 1.22
C GLY A 135 2.52 11.62 2.54
N ILE A 136 1.93 12.66 3.14
CA ILE A 136 1.15 12.54 4.40
C ILE A 136 -0.07 11.62 4.19
N ALA A 137 -0.84 11.81 3.13
CA ALA A 137 -2.00 10.99 2.85
C ALA A 137 -1.62 9.52 2.72
N VAL A 138 -0.63 9.22 1.89
CA VAL A 138 -0.21 7.84 1.62
C VAL A 138 0.53 7.23 2.82
N ALA A 139 1.25 8.03 3.62
CA ALA A 139 1.89 7.59 4.86
C ALA A 139 0.88 7.04 5.89
N GLY A 140 -0.33 7.61 5.97
CA GLY A 140 -1.41 7.08 6.79
C GLY A 140 -1.68 5.61 6.50
N PHE A 141 -1.81 5.24 5.23
CA PHE A 141 -2.01 3.84 4.83
C PHE A 141 -0.81 2.94 5.23
N GLY A 142 0.41 3.44 5.06
CA GLY A 142 1.63 2.74 5.49
C GLY A 142 1.66 2.48 7.00
N ALA A 143 1.15 3.41 7.80
CA ALA A 143 1.12 3.32 9.26
C ALA A 143 -0.05 2.49 9.83
N GLY A 144 -0.95 1.97 8.99
CA GLY A 144 -2.19 1.32 9.45
C GLY A 144 -1.97 0.14 10.40
N ALA A 145 -0.94 -0.65 10.20
CA ALA A 145 -0.63 -1.77 11.07
C ALA A 145 -0.04 -1.35 12.43
N LEU A 146 0.47 -0.12 12.58
CA LEU A 146 1.02 0.37 13.84
C LEU A 146 0.02 0.26 15.00
N VAL A 147 -1.23 0.64 14.74
CA VAL A 147 -2.30 0.55 15.74
C VAL A 147 -2.99 -0.81 15.66
N THR A 148 -3.30 -1.27 14.44
CA THR A 148 -4.10 -2.47 14.24
C THR A 148 -3.40 -3.75 14.70
N ALA A 149 -2.11 -3.95 14.41
CA ALA A 149 -1.45 -5.22 14.73
C ALA A 149 -1.39 -5.49 16.24
N PRO A 150 -0.93 -4.57 17.10
CA PRO A 150 -0.93 -4.82 18.56
C PRO A 150 -2.35 -4.92 19.15
N VAL A 151 -3.30 -4.12 18.66
CA VAL A 151 -4.71 -4.18 19.13
C VAL A 151 -5.34 -5.50 18.73
N ALA A 152 -5.23 -5.92 17.46
CA ALA A 152 -5.76 -7.17 16.96
C ALA A 152 -5.18 -8.37 17.70
N THR A 153 -3.85 -8.38 17.93
CA THR A 153 -3.20 -9.49 18.65
C THR A 153 -3.77 -9.65 20.06
N ARG A 154 -3.96 -8.55 20.80
CA ARG A 154 -4.58 -8.60 22.14
C ARG A 154 -6.04 -9.05 22.08
N LEU A 155 -6.83 -8.50 21.16
CA LEU A 155 -8.23 -8.91 21.00
C LEU A 155 -8.33 -10.40 20.66
N ILE A 156 -7.50 -10.92 19.75
CA ILE A 156 -7.48 -12.35 19.40
C ILE A 156 -7.26 -13.22 20.63
N GLN A 157 -6.40 -12.81 21.56
CA GLN A 157 -6.12 -13.56 22.79
C GLN A 157 -7.29 -13.53 23.79
N HIS A 158 -8.04 -12.42 23.84
CA HIS A 158 -9.12 -12.27 24.81
C HIS A 158 -10.49 -12.74 24.31
N VAL A 159 -10.79 -12.50 23.05
CA VAL A 159 -12.12 -12.76 22.48
C VAL A 159 -12.12 -13.70 21.28
N GLY A 160 -10.94 -14.12 20.82
CA GLY A 160 -10.79 -14.97 19.63
C GLY A 160 -10.79 -14.21 18.30
N VAL A 161 -10.35 -14.91 17.24
CA VAL A 161 -10.09 -14.28 15.94
C VAL A 161 -11.35 -13.77 15.25
N LEU A 162 -12.46 -14.48 15.33
CA LEU A 162 -13.71 -14.09 14.66
C LEU A 162 -14.33 -12.83 15.29
N GLN A 163 -14.40 -12.78 16.62
CA GLN A 163 -14.93 -11.61 17.32
C GLN A 163 -14.02 -10.38 17.13
N THR A 164 -12.71 -10.59 16.97
CA THR A 164 -11.78 -9.53 16.62
C THR A 164 -12.14 -8.88 15.27
N PHE A 165 -12.51 -9.66 14.26
CA PHE A 165 -13.01 -9.12 12.99
C PHE A 165 -14.29 -8.28 13.18
N ALA A 166 -15.22 -8.73 14.04
CA ALA A 166 -16.44 -7.96 14.32
C ALA A 166 -16.11 -6.59 14.93
N TYR A 167 -15.29 -6.54 15.98
CA TYR A 167 -14.92 -5.29 16.63
C TYR A 167 -14.14 -4.35 15.71
N LEU A 168 -13.14 -4.88 14.98
CA LEU A 168 -12.37 -4.07 14.05
C LEU A 168 -13.21 -3.60 12.86
N GLY A 169 -14.10 -4.46 12.35
CA GLY A 169 -15.01 -4.10 11.26
C GLY A 169 -15.91 -2.91 11.61
N VAL A 170 -16.50 -2.93 12.82
CA VAL A 170 -17.29 -1.80 13.34
C VAL A 170 -16.43 -0.55 13.52
N ALA A 171 -15.23 -0.68 14.10
CA ALA A 171 -14.32 0.44 14.29
C ALA A 171 -13.91 1.09 12.96
N TYR A 172 -13.55 0.27 11.96
CA TYR A 172 -13.18 0.77 10.62
C TYR A 172 -14.38 1.40 9.91
N LEU A 173 -15.58 0.81 10.03
CA LEU A 173 -16.80 1.40 9.50
C LEU A 173 -17.01 2.81 10.05
N LEU A 174 -16.96 2.96 11.37
CA LEU A 174 -17.17 4.27 12.03
C LEU A 174 -16.11 5.30 11.61
N VAL A 175 -14.83 4.92 11.64
CA VAL A 175 -13.74 5.84 11.28
C VAL A 175 -13.81 6.24 9.82
N THR A 176 -13.99 5.28 8.90
CA THR A 176 -14.00 5.57 7.46
C THR A 176 -15.26 6.33 7.03
N MET A 177 -16.41 6.08 7.65
CA MET A 177 -17.63 6.84 7.40
C MET A 177 -17.50 8.28 7.92
N ALA A 178 -17.01 8.45 9.15
CA ALA A 178 -16.80 9.78 9.74
C ALA A 178 -15.82 10.62 8.91
N THR A 179 -14.67 10.04 8.55
CA THR A 179 -13.64 10.75 7.77
C THR A 179 -14.04 10.94 6.31
N GLY A 180 -14.70 9.93 5.71
CA GLY A 180 -15.19 9.97 4.33
C GLY A 180 -16.25 11.05 4.10
N TYR A 181 -17.06 11.37 5.12
CA TYR A 181 -18.06 12.44 5.06
C TYR A 181 -17.43 13.81 4.73
N PHE A 182 -16.21 14.07 5.20
CA PHE A 182 -15.50 15.33 4.96
C PHE A 182 -14.82 15.38 3.59
N MET A 183 -14.71 14.27 2.84
CA MET A 183 -14.01 14.24 1.56
C MET A 183 -14.81 15.01 0.50
N GLN A 184 -14.31 16.19 0.14
CA GLN A 184 -14.92 17.07 -0.86
C GLN A 184 -13.86 17.81 -1.68
N ASN A 185 -14.14 18.05 -2.95
CA ASN A 185 -13.28 18.88 -3.78
C ASN A 185 -13.35 20.35 -3.33
N PRO A 186 -12.27 21.13 -3.54
CA PRO A 186 -12.36 22.59 -3.41
C PRO A 186 -13.32 23.14 -4.44
N PRO A 187 -13.89 24.34 -4.19
CA PRO A 187 -14.67 25.08 -5.19
C PRO A 187 -13.84 25.36 -6.46
N ASP A 188 -14.53 25.51 -7.59
CA ASP A 188 -13.85 25.87 -8.85
C ASP A 188 -13.08 27.19 -8.71
N GLY A 189 -11.85 27.20 -9.22
CA GLY A 189 -10.97 28.36 -9.12
C GLY A 189 -10.37 28.61 -7.74
N TRP A 190 -10.61 27.77 -6.74
CA TRP A 190 -10.04 27.91 -5.41
C TRP A 190 -8.50 27.86 -5.43
N ARG A 191 -7.89 28.78 -4.67
CA ARG A 191 -6.44 28.83 -4.45
C ARG A 191 -6.16 29.23 -3.00
N PRO A 192 -5.04 28.74 -2.41
CA PRO A 192 -4.58 29.22 -1.12
C PRO A 192 -4.28 30.73 -1.17
N ALA A 193 -4.60 31.44 -0.09
CA ALA A 193 -4.33 32.87 0.00
C ALA A 193 -2.83 33.15 -0.22
N GLY A 194 -2.51 34.15 -1.07
CA GLY A 194 -1.15 34.57 -1.36
C GLY A 194 -0.31 33.61 -2.20
N TRP A 195 -0.88 32.48 -2.66
CA TRP A 195 -0.11 31.54 -3.48
C TRP A 195 -0.15 31.88 -4.97
N VAL A 196 1.04 31.97 -5.57
CA VAL A 196 1.26 32.09 -7.00
C VAL A 196 2.14 30.91 -7.46
N PRO A 197 1.79 30.22 -8.56
CA PRO A 197 2.60 29.14 -9.09
C PRO A 197 4.05 29.59 -9.34
N SER A 198 5.02 28.82 -8.87
CA SER A 198 6.44 29.12 -9.14
C SER A 198 6.77 28.92 -10.63
N THR A 199 7.81 29.64 -11.11
CA THR A 199 8.31 29.49 -12.49
C THR A 199 8.70 28.04 -12.82
N THR A 200 9.19 27.28 -11.83
CA THR A 200 9.50 25.86 -11.94
C THR A 200 8.24 25.02 -12.16
N GLN A 201 7.16 25.32 -11.41
CA GLN A 201 5.87 24.65 -11.59
C GLN A 201 5.22 24.96 -12.95
N VAL A 202 5.47 26.16 -13.48
CA VAL A 202 5.01 26.55 -14.82
C VAL A 202 5.83 25.83 -15.90
N LYS A 203 7.15 25.72 -15.73
CA LYS A 203 8.05 25.03 -16.68
C LYS A 203 7.83 23.52 -16.72
N GLN A 204 7.49 22.88 -15.59
CA GLN A 204 7.15 21.45 -15.56
C GLN A 204 5.87 21.10 -16.35
N ARG A 205 5.03 22.09 -16.67
CA ARG A 205 3.89 21.92 -17.58
C ARG A 205 4.27 21.85 -19.07
N ALA A 206 5.51 22.07 -19.41
CA ALA A 206 6.00 22.06 -20.79
C ALA A 206 6.53 20.69 -21.25
N ALA A 207 6.49 19.65 -20.41
CA ALA A 207 6.83 18.29 -20.82
C ALA A 207 5.75 17.72 -21.76
N VAL A 208 6.17 16.81 -22.64
CA VAL A 208 5.25 16.11 -23.56
C VAL A 208 4.26 15.32 -22.72
N ASP A 209 2.97 15.65 -22.82
CA ASP A 209 1.90 14.95 -22.10
C ASP A 209 1.39 13.77 -22.94
N TYR A 210 1.65 12.57 -22.48
CA TYR A 210 1.10 11.35 -23.08
C TYR A 210 -0.36 11.16 -22.68
N THR A 211 -1.15 10.59 -23.58
CA THR A 211 -2.45 9.99 -23.23
C THR A 211 -2.22 8.63 -22.58
N LEU A 212 -3.23 8.07 -21.88
CA LEU A 212 -3.13 6.72 -21.32
C LEU A 212 -2.81 5.70 -22.42
N GLY A 213 -3.52 5.73 -23.56
CA GLY A 213 -3.25 4.86 -24.69
C GLY A 213 -1.82 5.02 -25.23
N GLY A 214 -1.35 6.26 -25.40
CA GLY A 214 0.01 6.55 -25.85
C GLY A 214 1.09 6.08 -24.86
N ALA A 215 0.84 6.16 -23.55
CA ALA A 215 1.77 5.63 -22.55
C ALA A 215 1.86 4.10 -22.65
N LEU A 216 0.75 3.40 -22.80
CA LEU A 216 0.68 1.93 -22.90
C LEU A 216 1.41 1.35 -24.12
N THR A 217 1.58 2.12 -25.20
CA THR A 217 2.35 1.70 -26.37
C THR A 217 3.86 1.81 -26.17
N THR A 218 4.32 2.40 -25.06
CA THR A 218 5.74 2.57 -24.77
C THR A 218 6.23 1.42 -23.85
N TRP A 219 7.42 0.89 -24.11
CA TRP A 219 8.04 -0.11 -23.22
C TRP A 219 8.37 0.47 -21.84
N GLN A 220 8.55 1.79 -21.73
CA GLN A 220 8.85 2.47 -20.49
C GLN A 220 7.70 2.36 -19.48
N TRP A 221 6.45 2.42 -19.93
CA TRP A 221 5.32 2.24 -19.03
C TRP A 221 5.32 0.84 -18.40
N TRP A 222 5.56 -0.18 -19.22
CA TRP A 222 5.66 -1.56 -18.74
C TRP A 222 6.87 -1.79 -17.84
N ALA A 223 7.99 -1.12 -18.12
CA ALA A 223 9.15 -1.15 -17.26
C ALA A 223 8.88 -0.52 -15.88
N LEU A 224 8.21 0.64 -15.83
CA LEU A 224 7.80 1.27 -14.55
C LEU A 224 6.78 0.40 -13.81
N TRP A 225 5.85 -0.22 -14.53
CA TRP A 225 4.92 -1.19 -13.95
C TRP A 225 5.68 -2.37 -13.34
N ALA A 226 6.65 -2.93 -14.06
CA ALA A 226 7.48 -4.02 -13.57
C ALA A 226 8.33 -3.61 -12.35
N LEU A 227 8.90 -2.40 -12.34
CA LEU A 227 9.61 -1.86 -11.19
C LEU A 227 8.71 -1.79 -9.96
N LEU A 228 7.49 -1.29 -10.10
CA LEU A 228 6.55 -1.25 -8.99
C LEU A 228 6.13 -2.66 -8.57
N PHE A 229 5.86 -3.55 -9.53
CA PHE A 229 5.49 -4.94 -9.28
C PHE A 229 6.56 -5.69 -8.48
N LEU A 230 7.83 -5.60 -8.88
CA LEU A 230 8.94 -6.32 -8.24
C LEU A 230 9.22 -5.78 -6.84
N ASN A 231 9.28 -4.45 -6.67
CA ASN A 231 9.43 -3.84 -5.35
C ASN A 231 8.29 -4.22 -4.41
N THR A 232 7.07 -4.19 -4.94
CA THR A 232 5.87 -4.49 -4.18
C THR A 232 5.79 -5.98 -3.83
N SER A 233 6.16 -6.87 -4.75
CA SER A 233 6.20 -8.33 -4.50
C SER A 233 7.11 -8.69 -3.33
N ALA A 234 8.28 -8.07 -3.25
CA ALA A 234 9.21 -8.28 -2.13
C ALA A 234 8.60 -7.84 -0.79
N GLY A 235 8.12 -6.59 -0.71
CA GLY A 235 7.55 -6.08 0.53
C GLY A 235 6.26 -6.79 0.96
N ILE A 236 5.37 -7.11 0.01
CA ILE A 236 4.10 -7.78 0.31
C ILE A 236 4.32 -9.23 0.77
N SER A 237 5.36 -9.91 0.27
CA SER A 237 5.76 -11.23 0.75
C SER A 237 6.12 -11.19 2.23
N LEU A 238 6.89 -10.18 2.65
CA LEU A 238 7.21 -9.97 4.07
C LEU A 238 5.97 -9.61 4.87
N ILE A 239 5.20 -8.60 4.46
CA ILE A 239 4.00 -8.11 5.17
C ILE A 239 3.02 -9.27 5.45
N SER A 240 2.78 -10.14 4.46
CA SER A 240 1.83 -11.25 4.61
C SER A 240 2.28 -12.32 5.61
N GLN A 241 3.56 -12.38 5.93
CA GLN A 241 4.19 -13.42 6.75
C GLN A 241 4.89 -12.87 7.99
N GLU A 242 4.89 -11.57 8.21
CA GLU A 242 5.79 -10.89 9.14
C GLU A 242 5.64 -11.40 10.58
N SER A 243 4.40 -11.45 11.11
CA SER A 243 4.17 -11.97 12.46
C SER A 243 4.61 -13.45 12.63
N PRO A 244 4.27 -14.38 11.72
CA PRO A 244 4.84 -15.74 11.74
C PRO A 244 6.36 -15.79 11.68
N ILE A 245 7.01 -14.96 10.87
CA ILE A 245 8.48 -14.89 10.79
C ILE A 245 9.09 -14.52 12.15
N PHE A 246 8.56 -13.51 12.84
CA PHE A 246 9.01 -13.15 14.19
C PHE A 246 8.84 -14.29 15.20
N GLN A 247 7.71 -15.00 15.13
CA GLN A 247 7.42 -16.13 16.02
C GLN A 247 8.34 -17.32 15.74
N GLU A 248 8.67 -17.60 14.49
CA GLU A 248 9.49 -18.75 14.11
C GLU A 248 10.98 -18.48 14.28
N LEU A 249 11.52 -17.38 13.74
CA LEU A 249 12.95 -17.10 13.72
C LEU A 249 13.44 -16.58 15.08
N ALA A 250 12.73 -15.65 15.69
CA ALA A 250 13.14 -15.04 16.96
C ALA A 250 12.45 -15.66 18.19
N LYS A 251 11.60 -16.69 18.01
CA LYS A 251 10.82 -17.30 19.09
C LYS A 251 9.98 -16.28 19.88
N ALA A 252 9.60 -15.19 19.22
CA ALA A 252 8.81 -14.12 19.81
C ALA A 252 7.39 -14.62 20.17
N SER A 253 6.84 -14.14 21.27
CA SER A 253 5.43 -14.35 21.57
C SER A 253 4.55 -13.64 20.54
N ALA A 254 3.29 -14.04 20.38
CA ALA A 254 2.36 -13.39 19.45
C ALA A 254 2.17 -11.89 19.76
N ILE A 255 2.17 -11.51 21.04
CA ILE A 255 2.11 -10.10 21.47
C ILE A 255 3.32 -9.32 20.99
N VAL A 256 4.52 -9.86 21.20
CA VAL A 256 5.77 -9.22 20.75
C VAL A 256 5.78 -9.13 19.22
N ALA A 257 5.45 -10.20 18.52
CA ALA A 257 5.38 -10.20 17.06
C ALA A 257 4.37 -9.18 16.52
N GLY A 258 3.19 -9.06 17.14
CA GLY A 258 2.18 -8.04 16.77
C GLY A 258 2.69 -6.60 16.98
N ALA A 259 3.41 -6.34 18.08
CA ALA A 259 4.02 -5.03 18.31
C ALA A 259 5.12 -4.72 17.28
N MET A 260 5.95 -5.73 16.91
CA MET A 260 7.02 -5.56 15.91
C MET A 260 6.46 -5.28 14.50
N VAL A 261 5.38 -5.96 14.09
CA VAL A 261 4.65 -5.63 12.85
C VAL A 261 4.17 -4.17 12.87
N GLY A 262 3.67 -3.70 14.02
CA GLY A 262 3.29 -2.30 14.21
C GLY A 262 4.48 -1.34 14.02
N ILE A 263 5.63 -1.63 14.62
CA ILE A 263 6.85 -0.82 14.49
C ILE A 263 7.35 -0.82 13.03
N ALA A 264 7.41 -1.97 12.39
CA ALA A 264 7.88 -2.09 11.01
C ALA A 264 6.97 -1.31 10.03
N SER A 265 5.65 -1.19 10.32
CA SER A 265 4.74 -0.38 9.53
C SER A 265 5.06 1.11 9.54
N ILE A 266 5.74 1.61 10.58
CA ILE A 266 6.28 2.98 10.59
C ILE A 266 7.33 3.13 9.47
N GLY A 267 8.16 2.10 9.26
CA GLY A 267 9.10 2.07 8.14
C GLY A 267 8.40 2.25 6.80
N ASN A 268 7.29 1.54 6.56
CA ASN A 268 6.48 1.73 5.36
C ASN A 268 5.98 3.19 5.21
N ALA A 269 5.48 3.79 6.28
CA ALA A 269 5.00 5.17 6.26
C ALA A 269 6.11 6.19 6.00
N VAL A 270 7.20 6.09 6.75
CA VAL A 270 8.37 6.99 6.63
C VAL A 270 9.05 6.82 5.28
N GLY A 271 9.16 5.60 4.78
CA GLY A 271 9.78 5.29 3.50
C GLY A 271 9.14 6.00 2.32
N ARG A 272 7.82 6.25 2.36
CA ARG A 272 7.09 7.00 1.32
C ARG A 272 7.58 8.44 1.20
N ILE A 273 7.90 9.06 2.33
CA ILE A 273 8.41 10.44 2.37
C ILE A 273 9.92 10.45 2.11
N PHE A 274 10.66 9.57 2.78
CA PHE A 274 12.12 9.51 2.73
C PHE A 274 12.64 9.26 1.31
N TRP A 275 12.19 8.15 0.67
CA TRP A 275 12.65 7.81 -0.67
C TRP A 275 12.14 8.77 -1.74
N ALA A 276 10.92 9.31 -1.60
CA ALA A 276 10.44 10.35 -2.50
C ALA A 276 11.31 11.60 -2.44
N SER A 277 11.70 12.05 -1.23
CA SER A 277 12.60 13.20 -1.05
C SER A 277 13.99 12.94 -1.62
N ILE A 278 14.56 11.76 -1.34
CA ILE A 278 15.86 11.34 -1.90
C ILE A 278 15.80 11.29 -3.42
N SER A 279 14.68 10.83 -3.99
CA SER A 279 14.55 10.72 -5.43
C SER A 279 14.58 12.06 -6.18
N ASP A 280 14.29 13.15 -5.49
CA ASP A 280 14.44 14.50 -6.04
C ASP A 280 15.93 14.92 -6.11
N ALA A 281 16.77 14.36 -5.26
CA ALA A 281 18.21 14.67 -5.21
C ALA A 281 19.04 13.75 -6.13
N ILE A 282 18.80 12.43 -6.13
CA ILE A 282 19.64 11.43 -6.82
C ILE A 282 19.00 10.83 -8.08
N THR A 283 17.85 11.32 -8.50
CA THR A 283 17.00 10.82 -9.59
C THR A 283 16.20 9.54 -9.27
N ARG A 284 15.05 9.38 -9.95
CA ARG A 284 14.12 8.25 -9.72
C ARG A 284 14.77 6.90 -9.98
N ARG A 285 15.61 6.80 -11.00
CA ARG A 285 16.30 5.56 -11.40
C ARG A 285 17.24 5.08 -10.29
N TRP A 286 18.13 5.93 -9.83
CA TRP A 286 19.07 5.57 -8.76
C TRP A 286 18.39 5.31 -7.44
N THR A 287 17.25 5.97 -7.16
CA THR A 287 16.43 5.69 -5.97
C THR A 287 15.88 4.27 -5.99
N PHE A 288 15.29 3.82 -7.12
CA PHE A 288 14.81 2.45 -7.23
C PHE A 288 15.95 1.43 -7.17
N THR A 289 17.09 1.71 -7.81
CA THR A 289 18.29 0.85 -7.70
C THR A 289 18.75 0.75 -6.25
N ALA A 290 18.83 1.86 -5.52
CA ALA A 290 19.22 1.87 -4.11
C ALA A 290 18.23 1.07 -3.25
N MET A 291 16.92 1.23 -3.46
CA MET A 291 15.90 0.43 -2.75
C MET A 291 16.07 -1.07 -3.00
N TYR A 292 16.32 -1.48 -4.25
CA TYR A 292 16.51 -2.89 -4.57
C TYR A 292 17.78 -3.46 -3.95
N VAL A 293 18.91 -2.76 -4.13
CA VAL A 293 20.20 -3.19 -3.57
C VAL A 293 20.11 -3.32 -2.04
N THR A 294 19.50 -2.34 -1.38
CA THR A 294 19.26 -2.41 0.08
C THR A 294 18.45 -3.65 0.43
N GLN A 295 17.35 -3.90 -0.26
CA GLN A 295 16.50 -5.07 0.02
C GLN A 295 17.22 -6.39 -0.26
N VAL A 296 18.08 -6.50 -1.29
CA VAL A 296 18.88 -7.71 -1.56
C VAL A 296 19.65 -8.13 -0.32
N PHE A 297 20.43 -7.20 0.27
CA PHE A 297 21.21 -7.49 1.46
C PHE A 297 20.32 -7.85 2.66
N LEU A 298 19.23 -7.12 2.86
CA LEU A 298 18.35 -7.34 4.00
C LEU A 298 17.62 -8.69 3.92
N PHE A 299 17.08 -9.05 2.77
CA PHE A 299 16.43 -10.35 2.57
C PHE A 299 17.41 -11.51 2.64
N TRP A 300 18.69 -11.28 2.29
CA TRP A 300 19.72 -12.30 2.38
C TRP A 300 20.07 -12.65 3.82
N ILE A 301 20.22 -11.65 4.70
CA ILE A 301 20.63 -11.84 6.10
C ILE A 301 19.45 -12.13 7.05
N LEU A 302 18.24 -11.77 6.68
CA LEU A 302 17.05 -11.88 7.53
C LEU A 302 16.80 -13.30 8.06
N PRO A 303 16.91 -14.39 7.26
CA PRO A 303 16.61 -15.75 7.72
C PRO A 303 17.59 -16.28 8.78
N ASP A 304 18.78 -15.73 8.88
CA ASP A 304 19.80 -16.13 9.86
C ASP A 304 19.74 -15.31 11.17
N THR A 305 18.76 -14.41 11.27
CA THR A 305 18.61 -13.49 12.40
C THR A 305 17.63 -14.05 13.42
N THR A 306 18.06 -14.19 14.67
CA THR A 306 17.25 -14.68 15.80
C THR A 306 16.87 -13.59 16.79
N SER A 307 17.50 -12.42 16.71
CA SER A 307 17.23 -11.28 17.59
C SER A 307 15.97 -10.54 17.15
N VAL A 308 15.00 -10.39 18.04
CA VAL A 308 13.77 -9.61 17.79
C VAL A 308 14.09 -8.19 17.33
N ALA A 309 15.04 -7.51 18.00
CA ALA A 309 15.41 -6.14 17.68
C ALA A 309 16.02 -6.02 16.28
N VAL A 310 16.90 -6.96 15.89
CA VAL A 310 17.52 -6.95 14.56
C VAL A 310 16.49 -7.29 13.50
N LEU A 311 15.65 -8.32 13.69
CA LEU A 311 14.56 -8.64 12.76
C LEU A 311 13.63 -7.44 12.54
N THR A 312 13.26 -6.73 13.62
CA THR A 312 12.44 -5.53 13.54
C THR A 312 13.12 -4.44 12.71
N SER A 313 14.42 -4.22 12.92
CA SER A 313 15.18 -3.20 12.17
C SER A 313 15.28 -3.56 10.69
N LEU A 314 15.52 -4.84 10.36
CA LEU A 314 15.56 -5.32 8.99
C LEU A 314 14.19 -5.17 8.30
N SER A 315 13.11 -5.61 8.97
CA SER A 315 11.73 -5.45 8.48
C SER A 315 11.37 -3.98 8.28
N PHE A 316 11.72 -3.12 9.24
CA PHE A 316 11.50 -1.68 9.13
C PHE A 316 12.13 -1.10 7.87
N ILE A 317 13.41 -1.42 7.57
CA ILE A 317 14.10 -0.88 6.38
C ILE A 317 13.54 -1.51 5.09
N ILE A 318 13.22 -2.80 5.10
CA ILE A 318 12.55 -3.44 3.94
C ILE A 318 11.23 -2.74 3.65
N LEU A 319 10.41 -2.48 4.68
CA LEU A 319 9.14 -1.79 4.51
C LEU A 319 9.31 -0.29 4.17
N MET A 320 10.41 0.35 4.56
CA MET A 320 10.78 1.67 4.03
C MET A 320 10.97 1.61 2.50
N CYS A 321 11.66 0.60 1.99
CA CYS A 321 11.86 0.43 0.54
C CYS A 321 10.54 0.11 -0.17
N TYR A 322 9.69 -0.73 0.43
CA TYR A 322 8.35 -1.02 -0.07
C TYR A 322 7.50 0.26 -0.18
N GLY A 323 7.41 1.03 0.90
CA GLY A 323 6.70 2.31 0.92
C GLY A 323 7.29 3.32 -0.06
N GLY A 324 8.62 3.35 -0.16
CA GLY A 324 9.37 4.20 -1.08
C GLY A 324 8.96 4.03 -2.54
N GLY A 325 8.67 2.80 -2.97
CA GLY A 325 8.14 2.53 -4.30
C GLY A 325 6.85 3.30 -4.59
N PHE A 326 5.91 3.31 -3.65
CA PHE A 326 4.65 4.06 -3.77
C PHE A 326 4.85 5.58 -3.66
N GLY A 327 5.80 6.04 -2.86
CA GLY A 327 6.11 7.47 -2.74
C GLY A 327 6.78 8.04 -3.98
N THR A 328 7.64 7.26 -4.63
CA THR A 328 8.48 7.71 -5.77
C THR A 328 7.79 7.51 -7.13
N MET A 329 6.98 6.45 -7.30
CA MET A 329 6.42 6.07 -8.61
C MET A 329 5.50 7.13 -9.24
N PRO A 330 4.64 7.88 -8.52
CA PRO A 330 3.82 8.93 -9.14
C PRO A 330 4.66 10.01 -9.80
N ALA A 331 5.76 10.44 -9.12
CA ALA A 331 6.68 11.41 -9.67
C ALA A 331 7.47 10.85 -10.87
N PHE A 332 7.90 9.59 -10.80
CA PHE A 332 8.56 8.89 -11.89
C PHE A 332 7.66 8.81 -13.13
N THR A 333 6.37 8.49 -12.92
CA THR A 333 5.35 8.49 -13.98
C THR A 333 5.18 9.88 -14.61
N ALA A 334 5.10 10.92 -13.77
CA ALA A 334 4.96 12.31 -14.24
C ALA A 334 6.18 12.79 -15.03
N ASP A 335 7.39 12.42 -14.59
CA ASP A 335 8.66 12.77 -15.25
C ASP A 335 8.77 12.12 -16.65
N TYR A 336 8.13 10.95 -16.86
CA TYR A 336 8.23 10.20 -18.12
C TYR A 336 7.05 10.45 -19.06
N PHE A 337 5.85 10.68 -18.54
CA PHE A 337 4.62 10.74 -19.34
C PHE A 337 3.89 12.08 -19.24
N GLY A 338 4.48 13.06 -18.53
CA GLY A 338 3.86 14.36 -18.30
C GLY A 338 2.86 14.35 -17.15
N SER A 339 2.49 15.55 -16.69
CA SER A 339 1.66 15.74 -15.51
C SER A 339 0.15 15.78 -15.79
N LYS A 340 -0.26 16.04 -17.04
CA LYS A 340 -1.66 16.24 -17.42
C LYS A 340 -2.51 14.98 -17.20
N ASN A 341 -2.00 13.84 -17.63
CA ASN A 341 -2.70 12.55 -17.59
C ASN A 341 -2.08 11.56 -16.58
N VAL A 342 -1.27 12.05 -15.65
CA VAL A 342 -0.58 11.19 -14.67
C VAL A 342 -1.57 10.35 -13.85
N GLY A 343 -2.73 10.89 -13.52
CA GLY A 343 -3.75 10.19 -12.74
C GLY A 343 -4.20 8.87 -13.37
N PRO A 344 -4.75 8.85 -14.58
CA PRO A 344 -5.12 7.62 -15.28
C PRO A 344 -3.93 6.68 -15.55
N ILE A 345 -2.75 7.24 -15.92
CA ILE A 345 -1.56 6.46 -16.26
C ILE A 345 -1.01 5.75 -15.00
N TYR A 346 -0.89 6.47 -13.89
CA TYR A 346 -0.47 5.91 -12.61
C TYR A 346 -1.57 5.05 -11.98
N GLY A 347 -2.83 5.43 -12.11
CA GLY A 347 -3.96 4.64 -11.61
C GLY A 347 -3.99 3.22 -12.18
N LEU A 348 -3.76 3.08 -13.49
CA LEU A 348 -3.64 1.74 -14.09
C LEU A 348 -2.36 1.02 -13.64
N MET A 349 -1.28 1.75 -13.36
CA MET A 349 -0.04 1.18 -12.81
C MET A 349 -0.24 0.54 -11.43
N MET A 350 -1.26 0.95 -10.67
CA MET A 350 -1.63 0.34 -9.38
C MET A 350 -2.06 -1.13 -9.52
N THR A 351 -2.40 -1.61 -10.72
CA THR A 351 -2.60 -3.04 -10.97
C THR A 351 -1.35 -3.87 -10.68
N ALA A 352 -0.15 -3.26 -10.75
CA ALA A 352 1.09 -3.89 -10.31
C ALA A 352 1.03 -4.32 -8.84
N TRP A 353 0.41 -3.51 -7.99
CA TRP A 353 0.21 -3.85 -6.58
C TRP A 353 -0.69 -5.09 -6.41
N GLY A 354 -1.81 -5.13 -7.12
CA GLY A 354 -2.70 -6.29 -7.11
C GLY A 354 -2.00 -7.56 -7.58
N CYS A 355 -1.33 -7.51 -8.74
CA CYS A 355 -0.56 -8.64 -9.28
C CYS A 355 0.58 -9.06 -8.35
N ALA A 356 1.28 -8.09 -7.73
CA ALA A 356 2.35 -8.36 -6.78
C ALA A 356 1.85 -9.08 -5.52
N SER A 357 0.64 -8.76 -5.06
CA SER A 357 0.02 -9.47 -3.94
C SER A 357 -0.23 -10.94 -4.28
N ALA A 358 -0.75 -11.21 -5.46
CA ALA A 358 -0.96 -12.59 -5.91
C ALA A 358 0.37 -13.34 -6.05
N PHE A 359 1.34 -12.74 -6.73
CA PHE A 359 2.65 -13.37 -6.96
C PHE A 359 3.44 -13.51 -5.65
N GLY A 360 3.69 -12.39 -4.93
CA GLY A 360 4.57 -12.36 -3.78
C GLY A 360 4.03 -13.18 -2.60
N SER A 361 2.77 -12.94 -2.21
CA SER A 361 2.20 -13.57 -1.02
C SER A 361 2.01 -15.08 -1.18
N LEU A 362 1.48 -15.50 -2.34
CA LEU A 362 1.21 -16.93 -2.57
C LEU A 362 2.48 -17.73 -2.83
N LEU A 363 3.39 -17.18 -3.65
CA LEU A 363 4.69 -17.81 -3.89
C LEU A 363 5.42 -18.04 -2.57
N PHE A 364 5.48 -17.02 -1.73
CA PHE A 364 6.19 -17.10 -0.47
C PHE A 364 5.52 -18.06 0.53
N ALA A 365 4.18 -18.07 0.61
CA ALA A 365 3.44 -19.01 1.44
C ALA A 365 3.66 -20.45 0.98
N HIS A 366 3.61 -20.71 -0.34
CA HIS A 366 3.85 -22.03 -0.92
C HIS A 366 5.29 -22.52 -0.66
N LEU A 367 6.28 -21.65 -0.86
CA LEU A 367 7.68 -21.99 -0.56
C LEU A 367 7.88 -22.35 0.91
N ARG A 368 7.21 -21.62 1.82
CA ARG A 368 7.26 -21.93 3.26
C ARG A 368 6.61 -23.28 3.57
N GLU A 369 5.47 -23.59 2.99
CA GLU A 369 4.79 -24.87 3.19
C GLU A 369 5.61 -26.05 2.64
N SER A 370 6.19 -25.92 1.44
CA SER A 370 6.93 -26.98 0.77
C SER A 370 8.31 -27.25 1.39
N SER A 371 9.03 -26.21 1.84
CA SER A 371 10.39 -26.33 2.39
C SER A 371 10.43 -26.46 3.92
N GLY A 372 9.33 -26.19 4.61
CA GLY A 372 9.28 -26.13 6.08
C GLY A 372 10.03 -24.94 6.69
N SER A 373 10.56 -24.00 5.87
CA SER A 373 11.42 -22.89 6.33
C SER A 373 11.18 -21.61 5.52
N TYR A 374 11.36 -20.45 6.14
CA TYR A 374 11.34 -19.16 5.45
C TYR A 374 12.61 -18.86 4.63
N ARG A 375 13.72 -19.57 4.92
CA ARG A 375 15.05 -19.27 4.34
C ARG A 375 15.05 -19.27 2.82
N GLY A 376 14.55 -20.34 2.21
CA GLY A 376 14.53 -20.48 0.74
C GLY A 376 13.72 -19.39 0.05
N GLY A 377 12.55 -19.05 0.61
CA GLY A 377 11.69 -18.00 0.08
C GLY A 377 12.34 -16.61 0.16
N LEU A 378 12.97 -16.28 1.30
CA LEU A 378 13.65 -14.99 1.50
C LEU A 378 14.86 -14.84 0.58
N HIS A 379 15.69 -15.88 0.43
CA HIS A 379 16.81 -15.86 -0.53
C HIS A 379 16.34 -15.75 -1.97
N MET A 380 15.24 -16.41 -2.35
CA MET A 380 14.68 -16.28 -3.69
C MET A 380 14.25 -14.82 -3.99
N ILE A 381 13.61 -14.16 -3.02
CA ILE A 381 13.26 -12.73 -3.16
C ILE A 381 14.53 -11.89 -3.36
N ALA A 382 15.59 -12.14 -2.57
CA ALA A 382 16.87 -11.44 -2.73
C ALA A 382 17.46 -11.60 -4.13
N VAL A 383 17.44 -12.82 -4.69
CA VAL A 383 17.93 -13.09 -6.07
C VAL A 383 17.07 -12.36 -7.11
N ILE A 384 15.73 -12.39 -6.98
CA ILE A 384 14.84 -11.66 -7.89
C ILE A 384 15.15 -10.16 -7.85
N LEU A 385 15.32 -9.59 -6.66
CA LEU A 385 15.65 -8.17 -6.49
C LEU A 385 17.04 -7.81 -7.05
N ALA A 386 18.03 -8.69 -6.90
CA ALA A 386 19.37 -8.48 -7.44
C ALA A 386 19.34 -8.33 -8.98
N VAL A 387 18.61 -9.22 -9.66
CA VAL A 387 18.40 -9.13 -11.13
C VAL A 387 17.58 -7.86 -11.45
N SER A 388 16.56 -7.56 -10.67
CA SER A 388 15.67 -6.42 -10.88
C SER A 388 16.35 -5.08 -10.69
N ALA A 389 17.44 -5.01 -9.92
CA ALA A 389 18.20 -3.77 -9.67
C ALA A 389 18.84 -3.18 -10.94
N LEU A 390 18.96 -3.96 -12.00
CA LEU A 390 19.44 -3.49 -13.30
C LEU A 390 18.34 -2.74 -14.09
N LEU A 391 17.07 -3.08 -13.88
CA LEU A 391 15.97 -2.52 -14.65
C LEU A 391 15.84 -0.99 -14.56
N PRO A 392 15.93 -0.34 -13.36
CA PRO A 392 15.85 1.13 -13.27
C PRO A 392 16.93 1.83 -14.08
N ILE A 393 18.14 1.22 -14.17
CA ILE A 393 19.27 1.80 -14.88
C ILE A 393 19.03 1.81 -16.40
N LEU A 394 18.35 0.77 -16.90
CA LEU A 394 18.08 0.61 -18.33
C LEU A 394 16.94 1.51 -18.83
N VAL A 395 16.00 1.88 -17.94
CA VAL A 395 14.83 2.68 -18.35
C VAL A 395 15.22 4.14 -18.57
N SER A 396 15.08 4.62 -19.78
CA SER A 396 15.25 6.03 -20.16
C SER A 396 13.90 6.67 -20.52
N PRO A 397 13.72 8.00 -20.38
CA PRO A 397 12.49 8.67 -20.79
C PRO A 397 12.10 8.32 -22.23
N PRO A 398 10.80 8.15 -22.54
CA PRO A 398 10.37 7.91 -23.90
C PRO A 398 10.73 9.11 -24.78
N LYS A 399 11.18 8.83 -26.02
CA LYS A 399 11.44 9.87 -26.99
C LYS A 399 10.12 10.57 -27.35
N ALA A 400 10.14 11.92 -27.41
CA ALA A 400 8.98 12.67 -27.85
C ALA A 400 8.47 12.08 -29.18
N GLN A 401 7.22 11.63 -29.23
CA GLN A 401 6.59 11.27 -30.48
C GLN A 401 6.50 12.58 -31.30
N ARG A 402 7.25 12.65 -32.39
CA ARG A 402 7.04 13.69 -33.38
C ARG A 402 5.66 13.44 -33.98
N SER A 403 4.69 14.30 -33.61
CA SER A 403 3.36 14.35 -34.24
C SER A 403 3.48 14.69 -35.73
#